data_b39948984f5cb526d41223fbb48fe3ab
#
_entry.id   b39948984f5cb526d41223fbb48fe3ab
#
_cell.length_a   1.000
_cell.length_b   1.000
_cell.length_c   1.000
_cell.angle_alpha   90.00
_cell.angle_beta   90.00
_cell.angle_gamma   90.00
#
_symmetry.space_group_name_H-M   'P 1'
#
loop_
_entity.id
_entity.type
_entity.pdbx_description
1 polymer ?
#
loop_
_entity_poly.entity_id
_entity_poly.type
_entity_poly.pdbx_seq_one_letter_code
_entity_poly.pdbx_strand_id
1 'polypeptide(L)'
;FTRMVGSLTRDYDLLARCGGEEFMLASRNSAGPDTIAMIERLLEVVRTTVLAFDGHEIRFTCSCGIADSSEFRRDEFSVEALLSLADARLYEAKETGRNCYVGPTDELIAEASTLGRSCR
;
A
#
# COMPACT_ATOMS: atom_id res chain seq x y z
N PHE A 1 14.41 -1.80 1.25
CA PHE A 1 12.95 -1.76 1.03
C PHE A 1 12.44 -2.99 0.28
N THR A 2 13.00 -3.30 -0.87
CA THR A 2 12.56 -4.43 -1.71
C THR A 2 12.55 -5.76 -0.97
N ARG A 3 13.56 -6.04 -0.14
CA ARG A 3 13.59 -7.25 0.70
C ARG A 3 12.48 -7.27 1.75
N MET A 4 12.19 -6.13 2.36
CA MET A 4 11.09 -6.02 3.35
C MET A 4 9.75 -6.34 2.68
N VAL A 5 9.48 -5.75 1.54
CA VAL A 5 8.25 -6.00 0.78
C VAL A 5 8.20 -7.47 0.35
N GLY A 6 9.30 -8.00 -0.19
CA GLY A 6 9.39 -9.40 -0.64
C GLY A 6 9.11 -10.42 0.46
N SER A 7 9.46 -10.11 1.73
CA SER A 7 9.15 -11.00 2.87
C SER A 7 7.68 -10.98 3.28
N LEU A 8 6.91 -9.99 2.85
CA LEU A 8 5.50 -9.80 3.18
C LEU A 8 4.56 -10.15 2.03
N THR A 9 5.11 -10.33 0.82
CA THR A 9 4.35 -10.62 -0.39
C THR A 9 4.38 -12.11 -0.72
N ARG A 10 3.41 -12.54 -1.51
CA ARG A 10 3.31 -13.91 -2.00
C ARG A 10 4.07 -14.04 -3.33
N ASP A 11 4.43 -15.28 -3.70
CA ASP A 11 5.20 -15.57 -4.92
C ASP A 11 4.54 -15.06 -6.22
N TYR A 12 3.23 -14.89 -6.20
CA TYR A 12 2.47 -14.42 -7.37
C TYR A 12 2.15 -12.91 -7.34
N ASP A 13 2.59 -12.21 -6.33
CA ASP A 13 2.48 -10.76 -6.27
C ASP A 13 3.59 -10.12 -7.13
N LEU A 14 3.24 -9.06 -7.82
CA LEU A 14 4.18 -8.32 -8.66
C LEU A 14 4.63 -7.06 -7.95
N LEU A 15 5.90 -6.95 -7.69
CA LEU A 15 6.53 -5.73 -7.19
C LEU A 15 7.33 -5.08 -8.31
N ALA A 16 7.05 -3.83 -8.60
CA ALA A 16 7.76 -3.03 -9.60
C ALA A 16 8.17 -1.68 -9.02
N ARG A 17 9.35 -1.22 -9.40
CA ARG A 17 9.79 0.15 -9.12
C ARG A 17 9.33 1.04 -10.28
N CYS A 18 8.49 2.04 -9.99
CA CYS A 18 7.90 2.91 -11.00
C CYS A 18 8.72 4.17 -11.28
N GLY A 19 9.55 4.57 -10.33
CA GLY A 19 10.41 5.74 -10.45
C GLY A 19 11.05 6.03 -9.10
N GLY A 20 12.13 6.76 -9.05
CA GLY A 20 12.83 7.23 -7.87
C GLY A 20 12.57 6.44 -6.58
N GLU A 21 11.62 6.90 -5.82
CA GLU A 21 11.21 6.33 -4.53
C GLU A 21 9.84 5.63 -4.57
N GLU A 22 9.23 5.50 -5.74
CA GLU A 22 7.88 4.96 -5.90
C GLU A 22 7.90 3.51 -6.38
N PHE A 23 7.10 2.68 -5.72
CA PHE A 23 6.93 1.26 -6.02
C PHE A 23 5.45 0.95 -6.23
N MET A 24 5.18 -0.01 -7.08
CA MET A 24 3.86 -0.57 -7.29
C MET A 24 3.86 -2.04 -6.84
N LEU A 25 2.87 -2.40 -6.06
CA LEU A 25 2.60 -3.77 -5.68
C LEU A 25 1.23 -4.18 -6.23
N ALA A 26 1.21 -5.16 -7.10
CA ALA A 26 -0.03 -5.75 -7.61
C ALA A 26 -0.21 -7.15 -7.04
N SER A 27 -1.32 -7.34 -6.33
CA SER A 27 -1.68 -8.61 -5.73
C SER A 27 -2.89 -9.21 -6.43
N ARG A 28 -2.80 -10.49 -6.77
CA ARG A 28 -3.89 -11.24 -7.42
C ARG A 28 -4.62 -12.10 -6.42
N ASN A 29 -5.93 -12.29 -6.63
CA ASN A 29 -6.75 -13.15 -5.78
C ASN A 29 -6.69 -12.79 -4.29
N SER A 30 -6.47 -11.51 -4.00
CA SER A 30 -6.44 -11.00 -2.65
C SER A 30 -7.74 -10.25 -2.38
N ALA A 31 -8.42 -10.58 -1.30
CA ALA A 31 -9.53 -9.77 -0.83
C ALA A 31 -9.00 -8.45 -0.28
N GLY A 32 -9.75 -7.37 -0.45
CA GLY A 32 -9.37 -6.03 0.04
C GLY A 32 -8.84 -6.02 1.47
N PRO A 33 -9.51 -6.72 2.43
CA PRO A 33 -9.03 -6.83 3.82
C PRO A 33 -7.63 -7.43 3.97
N ASP A 34 -7.30 -8.45 3.20
CA ASP A 34 -5.98 -9.09 3.25
C ASP A 34 -4.89 -8.15 2.75
N THR A 35 -5.18 -7.39 1.71
CA THR A 35 -4.27 -6.38 1.17
C THR A 35 -4.02 -5.28 2.19
N ILE A 36 -5.04 -4.81 2.85
CA ILE A 36 -4.93 -3.79 3.89
C ILE A 36 -4.10 -4.29 5.06
N ALA A 37 -4.36 -5.49 5.55
CA ALA A 37 -3.56 -6.09 6.63
C ALA A 37 -2.09 -6.22 6.25
N MET A 38 -1.80 -6.58 5.01
CA MET A 38 -0.43 -6.64 4.49
C MET A 38 0.23 -5.25 4.47
N ILE A 39 -0.48 -4.23 4.01
CA ILE A 39 0.04 -2.85 3.96
C ILE A 39 0.27 -2.30 5.38
N GLU A 40 -0.62 -2.57 6.32
CA GLU A 40 -0.42 -2.19 7.72
C GLU A 40 0.85 -2.79 8.30
N ARG A 41 1.08 -4.08 8.04
CA ARG A 41 2.32 -4.75 8.46
C ARG A 41 3.54 -4.14 7.77
N LEU A 42 3.45 -3.82 6.49
CA LEU A 42 4.53 -3.17 5.75
C LEU A 42 4.89 -1.81 6.37
N LEU A 43 3.89 -0.98 6.62
CA LEU A 43 4.08 0.33 7.26
C LEU A 43 4.76 0.20 8.62
N GLU A 44 4.35 -0.78 9.42
CA GLU A 44 4.94 -1.03 10.73
C GLU A 44 6.39 -1.50 10.62
N VAL A 45 6.68 -2.46 9.75
CA VAL A 45 8.04 -2.96 9.52
C VAL A 45 8.96 -1.84 9.03
N VAL A 46 8.52 -1.04 8.08
CA VAL A 46 9.31 0.09 7.56
C VAL A 46 9.59 1.11 8.66
N ARG A 47 8.57 1.50 9.41
CA ARG A 47 8.68 2.50 10.48
C ARG A 47 9.61 2.09 11.60
N THR A 48 9.64 0.80 11.95
CA THR A 48 10.43 0.26 13.05
C THR A 48 11.82 -0.21 12.64
N THR A 49 12.10 -0.28 11.35
CA THR A 49 13.40 -0.72 10.84
C THR A 49 14.41 0.42 10.87
N VAL A 50 15.58 0.13 11.42
CA VAL A 50 16.74 1.01 11.38
C VAL A 50 17.76 0.43 10.42
N LEU A 51 18.17 1.21 9.44
CA LEU A 51 19.22 0.86 8.51
C LEU A 51 20.52 1.52 8.92
N ALA A 52 21.61 0.75 8.93
CA ALA A 52 22.94 1.28 9.14
C ALA A 52 23.63 1.44 7.79
N PHE A 53 24.07 2.66 7.49
CA PHE A 53 24.81 2.97 6.28
C PHE A 53 25.90 3.99 6.56
N ASP A 54 27.13 3.66 6.23
CA ASP A 54 28.31 4.55 6.39
C ASP A 54 28.42 5.16 7.81
N GLY A 55 28.19 4.32 8.83
CA GLY A 55 28.22 4.75 10.24
C GLY A 55 27.02 5.56 10.72
N HIS A 56 26.01 5.74 9.85
CA HIS A 56 24.78 6.48 10.18
C HIS A 56 23.59 5.54 10.30
N GLU A 57 22.70 5.83 11.24
CA GLU A 57 21.38 5.20 11.33
C GLU A 57 20.39 5.94 10.45
N ILE A 58 19.75 5.20 9.55
CA ILE A 58 18.71 5.72 8.66
C ILE A 58 17.37 5.16 9.07
N ARG A 59 16.39 6.03 9.29
CA ARG A 59 14.99 5.68 9.53
C ARG A 59 14.15 6.33 8.45
N PHE A 60 13.14 5.62 7.99
CA PHE A 60 12.23 6.15 6.98
C PHE A 60 10.81 5.62 7.20
N THR A 61 9.87 6.22 6.53
CA THR A 61 8.48 5.79 6.48
C THR A 61 8.04 5.64 5.04
N CYS A 62 6.93 4.98 4.82
CA CYS A 62 6.31 4.96 3.51
C CYS A 62 4.83 5.37 3.60
N SER A 63 4.29 5.78 2.47
CA SER A 63 2.88 6.09 2.30
C SER A 63 2.34 5.22 1.18
N CYS A 64 1.08 4.82 1.25
CA CYS A 64 0.48 3.93 0.28
C CYS A 64 -0.87 4.43 -0.19
N GLY A 65 -1.16 4.23 -1.48
CA GLY A 65 -2.49 4.30 -2.04
C GLY A 65 -2.93 2.89 -2.45
N ILE A 66 -4.09 2.46 -2.04
CA ILE A 66 -4.62 1.12 -2.29
C ILE A 66 -5.88 1.24 -3.14
N ALA A 67 -5.96 0.49 -4.21
CA ALA A 67 -7.14 0.36 -5.04
C ALA A 67 -7.43 -1.11 -5.32
N ASP A 68 -8.70 -1.47 -5.37
CA ASP A 68 -9.18 -2.83 -5.61
C ASP A 68 -10.10 -2.84 -6.83
N SER A 69 -9.97 -3.86 -7.67
CA SER A 69 -10.81 -4.00 -8.86
C SER A 69 -12.30 -4.10 -8.53
N SER A 70 -12.67 -4.58 -7.34
CA SER A 70 -14.06 -4.64 -6.89
C SER A 70 -14.72 -3.28 -6.67
N GLU A 71 -13.92 -2.20 -6.61
CA GLU A 71 -14.44 -0.83 -6.49
C GLU A 71 -15.02 -0.29 -7.80
N PHE A 72 -14.83 -1.01 -8.90
CA PHE A 72 -15.27 -0.60 -10.23
C PHE A 72 -16.44 -1.45 -10.69
N ARG A 73 -17.36 -0.85 -11.42
CA ARG A 73 -18.32 -1.59 -12.21
C ARG A 73 -17.57 -2.28 -13.35
N ARG A 74 -18.10 -3.44 -13.80
CA ARG A 74 -17.42 -4.25 -14.81
C ARG A 74 -17.15 -3.49 -16.12
N ASP A 75 -18.05 -2.60 -16.51
CA ASP A 75 -17.94 -1.74 -17.70
C ASP A 75 -17.03 -0.51 -17.51
N GLU A 76 -16.71 -0.17 -16.28
CA GLU A 76 -15.85 0.98 -15.92
C GLU A 76 -14.42 0.57 -15.55
N PHE A 77 -14.18 -0.72 -15.36
CA PHE A 77 -12.87 -1.22 -14.98
C PHE A 77 -11.87 -1.15 -16.14
N SER A 78 -10.71 -0.59 -15.85
CA SER A 78 -9.50 -0.71 -16.66
C SER A 78 -8.29 -0.69 -15.75
N VAL A 79 -7.17 -1.17 -16.24
CA VAL A 79 -5.91 -1.12 -15.49
C VAL A 79 -5.52 0.34 -15.23
N GLU A 80 -5.73 1.21 -16.20
CA GLU A 80 -5.47 2.64 -16.09
C GLU A 80 -6.34 3.30 -15.02
N ALA A 81 -7.61 2.94 -14.94
CA ALA A 81 -8.52 3.45 -13.91
C ALA A 81 -8.10 2.97 -12.51
N LEU A 82 -7.70 1.72 -12.39
CA LEU A 82 -7.20 1.15 -11.13
C LEU A 82 -5.93 1.87 -10.66
N LEU A 83 -4.96 2.04 -11.55
CA LEU A 83 -3.71 2.74 -11.25
C LEU A 83 -3.95 4.21 -10.90
N SER A 84 -4.85 4.88 -11.62
CA SER A 84 -5.20 6.28 -11.34
C SER A 84 -5.83 6.44 -9.96
N LEU A 85 -6.67 5.51 -9.54
CA LEU A 85 -7.29 5.53 -8.22
C LEU A 85 -6.24 5.31 -7.12
N ALA A 86 -5.34 4.35 -7.29
CA ALA A 86 -4.25 4.10 -6.34
C ALA A 86 -3.32 5.32 -6.23
N ASP A 87 -3.00 5.95 -7.35
CA ASP A 87 -2.14 7.13 -7.41
C ASP A 87 -2.78 8.35 -6.72
N ALA A 88 -4.07 8.58 -6.95
CA ALA A 88 -4.80 9.64 -6.26
C ALA A 88 -4.82 9.44 -4.75
N ARG A 89 -4.99 8.21 -4.29
CA ARG A 89 -4.96 7.85 -2.87
C ARG A 89 -3.56 7.97 -2.28
N LEU A 90 -2.53 7.64 -3.03
CA LEU A 90 -1.15 7.87 -2.60
C LEU A 90 -0.88 9.36 -2.40
N TYR A 91 -1.33 10.18 -3.33
CA TYR A 91 -1.24 11.63 -3.19
C TYR A 91 -1.94 12.13 -1.92
N GLU A 92 -3.16 11.66 -1.67
CA GLU A 92 -3.91 11.98 -0.44
C GLU A 92 -3.15 11.55 0.82
N ALA A 93 -2.56 10.34 0.83
CA ALA A 93 -1.76 9.86 1.95
C ALA A 93 -0.54 10.76 2.22
N LYS A 94 0.12 11.24 1.18
CA LYS A 94 1.23 12.17 1.28
C LYS A 94 0.81 13.54 1.82
N GLU A 95 -0.35 14.04 1.40
CA GLU A 95 -0.88 15.33 1.83
C GLU A 95 -1.41 15.31 3.27
N THR A 96 -1.91 14.19 3.74
CA THR A 96 -2.51 14.03 5.07
C THR A 96 -1.52 13.66 6.18
N GLY A 97 -0.23 13.72 5.91
CA GLY A 97 0.82 13.57 6.93
C GLY A 97 1.81 12.45 6.69
N ARG A 98 1.71 11.72 5.59
CA ARG A 98 2.59 10.58 5.26
C ARG A 98 2.53 9.47 6.32
N ASN A 99 3.34 8.42 6.15
CA ASN A 99 3.41 7.28 7.08
C ASN A 99 2.04 6.63 7.33
N CYS A 100 1.26 6.51 6.29
CA CYS A 100 -0.11 6.00 6.34
C CYS A 100 -0.54 5.47 4.98
N TYR A 101 -1.73 4.92 4.91
CA TYR A 101 -2.34 4.55 3.64
C TYR A 101 -3.73 5.18 3.48
N VAL A 102 -4.13 5.34 2.23
CA VAL A 102 -5.51 5.62 1.84
C VAL A 102 -5.97 4.46 0.95
N GLY A 103 -7.08 3.89 1.26
CA GLY A 103 -7.62 2.72 0.59
C GLY A 103 -9.13 2.78 0.36
N PRO A 104 -9.74 1.65 -0.01
CA PRO A 104 -11.18 1.53 -0.11
C PRO A 104 -11.88 2.01 1.17
N THR A 105 -13.05 2.59 1.01
CA THR A 105 -13.83 3.11 2.15
C THR A 105 -14.29 2.00 3.09
N ASP A 106 -14.55 2.37 4.34
CA ASP A 106 -14.92 1.43 5.41
C ASP A 106 -16.14 0.56 5.08
N GLU A 107 -17.00 0.99 4.17
CA GLU A 107 -18.14 0.18 3.70
C GLU A 107 -17.73 -1.11 2.97
N LEU A 108 -16.59 -1.08 2.29
CA LEU A 108 -16.02 -2.25 1.62
C LEU A 108 -15.12 -3.08 2.54
N ILE A 109 -14.71 -2.52 3.65
CA ILE A 109 -13.79 -3.12 4.62
C ILE A 109 -14.51 -3.52 5.91
N ALA A 110 -15.74 -3.04 6.13
CA ALA A 110 -16.47 -3.10 7.41
C ALA A 110 -16.64 -4.51 7.99
N GLU A 111 -16.39 -5.55 7.22
CA GLU A 111 -16.42 -6.92 7.73
C GLU A 111 -15.08 -7.44 8.23
N ALA A 112 -13.98 -6.69 8.07
CA ALA A 112 -12.67 -7.31 8.14
C ALA A 112 -11.67 -6.77 9.13
N SER A 113 -11.67 -5.53 9.55
CA SER A 113 -10.72 -5.08 10.59
C SER A 113 -10.94 -3.64 11.03
N THR A 114 -11.03 -3.43 12.32
CA THR A 114 -11.10 -2.14 13.00
C THR A 114 -9.72 -1.58 13.38
N LEU A 115 -8.63 -2.16 12.90
CA LEU A 115 -7.28 -1.89 13.38
C LEU A 115 -6.39 -1.13 12.40
N GLY A 116 -6.93 -0.65 11.27
CA GLY A 116 -6.17 0.02 10.24
C GLY A 116 -5.77 1.45 10.57
N ARG A 117 -4.54 1.80 10.27
CA ARG A 117 -4.12 3.18 10.17
C ARG A 117 -4.50 3.74 8.79
N SER A 118 -5.74 4.09 8.64
CA SER A 118 -6.18 4.91 7.53
C SER A 118 -5.90 6.38 7.84
N CYS A 119 -5.55 7.15 6.83
CA CYS A 119 -5.43 8.61 6.91
C CYS A 119 -6.79 9.31 6.97
N ARG A 120 -7.86 8.57 6.83
CA ARG A 120 -9.24 9.09 6.85
C ARG A 120 -9.88 8.97 8.21
#